data_a63865a1225c26520e0b68cf98246bc5
#
_entry.id   a63865a1225c26520e0b68cf98246bc5
#
_cell.length_a   1.000
_cell.length_b   1.000
_cell.length_c   1.000
_cell.angle_alpha   90.00
_cell.angle_beta   90.00
_cell.angle_gamma   90.00
#
_symmetry.space_group_name_H-M   'P 1'
#
loop_
_entity.id
_entity.type
_entity.pdbx_description
1 polymer ?
#
loop_
_entity_poly.entity_id
_entity_poly.type
_entity_poly.pdbx_seq_one_letter_code
_entity_poly.pdbx_strand_id
1 'polypeptide(L)'
;MEQLKHECGVAMIRLLKPLEYYEKKYGTWMYGLNKLYLLMEKQHNRGQEGAGLACVKLEANPGEEYMFRERALGSGAITEIFENIQNNFKDLTPEQLHDAEYAKRTLPFAGEISVSYTHLRAHETGRNL
;
A
#
# COMPACT_ATOMS: atom_id res chain seq x y z
N MET A 1 -4.30 -16.40 25.51
CA MET A 1 -3.81 -16.39 25.32
C MET A 1 -2.99 -15.81 24.72
N GLU A 2 -2.45 -15.33 24.90
CA GLU A 2 -1.56 -14.84 24.47
C GLU A 2 -1.28 -14.73 23.20
N GLN A 3 -1.51 -15.16 22.74
CA GLN A 3 -1.33 -15.19 21.41
C GLN A 3 -1.83 -14.07 20.66
N LEU A 4 -2.51 -13.19 21.24
CA LEU A 4 -3.04 -12.04 20.57
C LEU A 4 -1.99 -11.17 19.96
N LYS A 5 -0.83 -11.18 20.55
CA LYS A 5 0.23 -10.36 20.04
C LYS A 5 0.72 -10.80 18.70
N HIS A 6 0.31 -11.97 18.25
CA HIS A 6 0.74 -12.43 16.96
C HIS A 6 -0.10 -11.92 15.83
N GLU A 7 -1.01 -11.03 16.12
CA GLU A 7 -1.92 -10.57 15.09
C GLU A 7 -1.44 -9.34 14.36
N CYS A 8 -0.25 -8.86 14.68
CA CYS A 8 0.37 -7.86 13.86
C CYS A 8 0.95 -8.52 12.63
N GLY A 9 0.72 -7.91 11.48
CA GLY A 9 1.15 -8.48 10.23
C GLY A 9 1.97 -7.50 9.43
N VAL A 10 2.93 -8.03 8.68
CA VAL A 10 3.77 -7.26 7.78
C VAL A 10 3.78 -7.97 6.45
N ALA A 11 3.65 -7.21 5.37
CA ALA A 11 3.74 -7.75 4.03
C ALA A 11 4.58 -6.82 3.17
N MET A 12 5.25 -7.39 2.18
CA MET A 12 6.07 -6.61 1.28
C MET A 12 6.00 -7.21 -0.10
N ILE A 13 5.83 -6.33 -1.08
CA ILE A 13 5.88 -6.71 -2.48
C ILE A 13 6.99 -5.90 -3.13
N ARG A 14 7.89 -6.58 -3.79
CA ARG A 14 8.87 -5.91 -4.62
C ARG A 14 8.69 -6.37 -6.05
N LEU A 15 8.43 -5.41 -6.94
CA LEU A 15 8.33 -5.71 -8.36
C LEU A 15 9.74 -5.72 -8.94
N LEU A 16 10.05 -6.77 -9.69
CA LEU A 16 11.39 -6.93 -10.25
C LEU A 16 11.51 -6.32 -11.63
N LYS A 17 10.41 -5.87 -12.21
CA LYS A 17 10.37 -5.24 -13.51
C LYS A 17 9.81 -3.83 -13.36
N PRO A 18 10.00 -2.98 -14.37
CA PRO A 18 9.40 -1.64 -14.32
C PRO A 18 7.89 -1.72 -14.36
N LEU A 19 7.22 -0.65 -13.94
CA LEU A 19 5.77 -0.63 -13.92
C LEU A 19 5.17 -0.85 -15.30
N GLU A 20 5.86 -0.38 -16.34
CA GLU A 20 5.38 -0.57 -17.70
C GLU A 20 5.21 -2.04 -18.06
N TYR A 21 6.08 -2.88 -17.54
CA TYR A 21 5.98 -4.31 -17.78
C TYR A 21 4.65 -4.86 -17.27
N TYR A 22 4.26 -4.42 -16.07
CA TYR A 22 3.03 -4.93 -15.44
C TYR A 22 1.80 -4.35 -16.11
N GLU A 23 1.88 -3.10 -16.54
CA GLU A 23 0.77 -2.52 -17.28
C GLU A 23 0.51 -3.31 -18.55
N LYS A 24 1.57 -3.67 -19.26
CA LYS A 24 1.42 -4.38 -20.52
C LYS A 24 0.97 -5.81 -20.31
N LYS A 25 1.51 -6.48 -19.28
CA LYS A 25 1.25 -7.91 -19.10
C LYS A 25 -0.05 -8.19 -18.39
N TYR A 26 -0.38 -7.38 -17.39
CA TYR A 26 -1.53 -7.63 -16.52
C TYR A 26 -2.64 -6.59 -16.66
N GLY A 27 -2.41 -5.57 -17.46
CA GLY A 27 -3.40 -4.54 -17.66
C GLY A 27 -3.42 -3.45 -16.60
N THR A 28 -2.48 -3.47 -15.65
CA THR A 28 -2.42 -2.42 -14.66
C THR A 28 -1.02 -2.35 -14.05
N TRP A 29 -0.50 -1.12 -13.96
CA TRP A 29 0.77 -0.91 -13.28
C TRP A 29 0.62 -1.07 -11.77
N MET A 30 -0.61 -1.12 -11.28
CA MET A 30 -0.87 -1.29 -9.84
C MET A 30 -0.80 -2.74 -9.39
N TYR A 31 -0.22 -3.60 -10.17
CA TYR A 31 -0.17 -5.02 -9.88
C TYR A 31 0.35 -5.28 -8.46
N GLY A 32 1.44 -4.60 -8.07
CA GLY A 32 2.00 -4.78 -6.74
C GLY A 32 1.09 -4.30 -5.63
N LEU A 33 0.48 -3.13 -5.80
CA LEU A 33 -0.46 -2.63 -4.80
C LEU A 33 -1.67 -3.52 -4.67
N ASN A 34 -2.16 -4.04 -5.80
CA ASN A 34 -3.32 -4.93 -5.76
C ASN A 34 -2.98 -6.22 -5.02
N LYS A 35 -1.79 -6.74 -5.21
CA LYS A 35 -1.36 -7.92 -4.46
C LYS A 35 -1.18 -7.61 -2.99
N LEU A 36 -0.66 -6.43 -2.68
CA LEU A 36 -0.49 -6.03 -1.30
C LEU A 36 -1.83 -5.94 -0.58
N TYR A 37 -2.84 -5.39 -1.27
CA TYR A 37 -4.17 -5.31 -0.70
C TYR A 37 -4.67 -6.71 -0.30
N LEU A 38 -4.48 -7.68 -1.19
CA LEU A 38 -4.92 -9.05 -0.89
C LEU A 38 -4.17 -9.63 0.29
N LEU A 39 -2.88 -9.35 0.39
CA LEU A 39 -2.11 -9.83 1.54
C LEU A 39 -2.57 -9.17 2.83
N MET A 40 -2.84 -7.88 2.79
CA MET A 40 -3.33 -7.18 3.98
C MET A 40 -4.67 -7.74 4.43
N GLU A 41 -5.56 -8.02 3.48
CA GLU A 41 -6.85 -8.59 3.83
C GLU A 41 -6.70 -9.96 4.47
N LYS A 42 -5.76 -10.75 3.99
CA LYS A 42 -5.53 -12.07 4.58
C LYS A 42 -4.91 -12.00 5.96
N GLN A 43 -4.20 -10.92 6.26
CA GLN A 43 -3.59 -10.73 7.57
C GLN A 43 -4.52 -10.01 8.53
N HIS A 44 -5.67 -9.55 8.04
CA HIS A 44 -6.59 -8.78 8.87
C HIS A 44 -7.25 -9.70 9.90
N ASN A 45 -7.23 -9.27 11.14
CA ASN A 45 -7.82 -10.03 12.23
C ASN A 45 -8.85 -9.18 12.94
N ARG A 46 -9.80 -9.87 13.54
CA ARG A 46 -10.77 -9.16 14.37
C ARG A 46 -10.03 -8.40 15.46
N GLY A 47 -10.43 -7.18 15.69
CA GLY A 47 -9.84 -6.37 16.73
C GLY A 47 -8.65 -5.55 16.29
N GLN A 48 -8.29 -5.61 15.04
CA GLN A 48 -7.20 -4.76 14.58
C GLN A 48 -7.59 -3.31 14.63
N GLU A 49 -6.63 -2.49 15.03
CA GLU A 49 -6.87 -1.09 15.29
C GLU A 49 -6.24 -0.18 14.26
N GLY A 50 -5.46 -0.70 13.34
CA GLY A 50 -4.86 0.16 12.37
C GLY A 50 -4.08 -0.58 11.32
N ALA A 51 -3.74 0.14 10.26
CA ALA A 51 -2.94 -0.38 9.18
C ALA A 51 -2.15 0.75 8.57
N GLY A 52 -1.05 0.41 7.93
CA GLY A 52 -0.22 1.37 7.25
C GLY A 52 0.36 0.77 5.98
N LEU A 53 0.73 1.65 5.08
CA LEU A 53 1.27 1.26 3.79
C LEU A 53 2.33 2.26 3.37
N ALA A 54 3.39 1.78 2.78
CA ALA A 54 4.42 2.63 2.21
C ALA A 54 4.79 2.11 0.83
N CYS A 55 5.00 3.04 -0.09
CA CYS A 55 5.43 2.72 -1.44
C CYS A 55 6.73 3.45 -1.71
N VAL A 56 7.65 2.80 -2.39
CA VAL A 56 8.95 3.38 -2.70
C VAL A 56 9.19 3.29 -4.19
N LYS A 57 9.59 4.41 -4.77
CA LYS A 57 9.95 4.48 -6.18
C LYS A 57 11.44 4.27 -6.31
N LEU A 58 11.82 3.31 -7.13
CA LEU A 58 13.23 3.02 -7.32
C LEU A 58 13.88 3.94 -8.34
N GLU A 59 13.09 4.56 -9.21
CA GLU A 59 13.61 5.38 -10.30
C GLU A 59 13.15 6.82 -10.18
N ALA A 60 13.33 7.42 -9.02
CA ALA A 60 13.01 8.82 -8.84
C ALA A 60 14.23 9.67 -9.20
N ASN A 61 13.99 10.84 -9.76
CA ASN A 61 15.07 11.78 -10.02
C ASN A 61 15.49 12.46 -8.72
N PRO A 62 16.73 12.94 -8.67
CA PRO A 62 17.18 13.66 -7.47
C PRO A 62 16.24 14.84 -7.17
N GLY A 63 15.84 14.95 -5.92
CA GLY A 63 14.92 16.00 -5.51
C GLY A 63 13.46 15.67 -5.61
N GLU A 64 13.11 14.56 -6.25
CA GLU A 64 11.73 14.11 -6.32
C GLU A 64 11.41 13.23 -5.12
N GLU A 65 10.14 13.24 -4.74
CA GLU A 65 9.71 12.35 -3.68
C GLU A 65 9.73 10.92 -4.16
N TYR A 66 10.34 10.06 -3.35
CA TYR A 66 10.43 8.64 -3.72
C TYR A 66 9.69 7.74 -2.76
N MET A 67 9.13 8.28 -1.69
CA MET A 67 8.42 7.45 -0.71
C MET A 67 7.05 8.06 -0.41
N PHE A 68 6.05 7.21 -0.40
CA PHE A 68 4.69 7.56 -0.05
C PHE A 68 4.28 6.73 1.15
N ARG A 69 3.59 7.35 2.11
CA ARG A 69 3.07 6.64 3.27
C ARG A 69 1.63 7.03 3.48
N GLU A 70 0.86 6.05 3.89
CA GLU A 70 -0.54 6.25 4.22
C GLU A 70 -0.86 5.34 5.38
N ARG A 71 -1.65 5.82 6.34
CA ARG A 71 -2.10 4.95 7.41
C ARG A 71 -3.46 5.39 7.89
N ALA A 72 -4.15 4.46 8.56
CA ALA A 72 -5.48 4.70 9.07
C ALA A 72 -5.67 3.91 10.33
N LEU A 73 -6.64 4.33 11.12
CA LEU A 73 -6.97 3.67 12.38
C LEU A 73 -8.34 3.02 12.27
N GLY A 74 -8.58 2.06 13.15
CA GLY A 74 -9.87 1.41 13.22
C GLY A 74 -9.94 0.14 12.43
N SER A 75 -11.05 -0.55 12.56
CA SER A 75 -11.22 -1.86 11.92
C SER A 75 -11.36 -1.74 10.41
N GLY A 76 -11.71 -0.58 9.89
CA GLY A 76 -11.81 -0.35 8.46
C GLY A 76 -10.59 0.29 7.85
N ALA A 77 -9.44 0.22 8.53
CA ALA A 77 -8.26 0.95 8.11
C ALA A 77 -7.77 0.55 6.72
N ILE A 78 -7.79 -0.75 6.42
CA ILE A 78 -7.31 -1.21 5.11
C ILE A 78 -8.17 -0.64 4.00
N THR A 79 -9.48 -0.71 4.16
CA THR A 79 -10.39 -0.16 3.16
C THR A 79 -10.18 1.34 3.00
N GLU A 80 -10.03 2.04 4.13
CA GLU A 80 -9.84 3.49 4.07
C GLU A 80 -8.56 3.86 3.31
N ILE A 81 -7.47 3.14 3.55
CA ILE A 81 -6.21 3.42 2.87
C ILE A 81 -6.37 3.28 1.36
N PHE A 82 -6.98 2.20 0.91
CA PHE A 82 -7.09 1.96 -0.52
C PHE A 82 -8.15 2.84 -1.17
N GLU A 83 -9.17 3.25 -0.43
CA GLU A 83 -10.09 4.25 -0.94
C GLU A 83 -9.39 5.59 -1.13
N ASN A 84 -8.53 5.96 -0.20
CA ASN A 84 -7.78 7.20 -0.35
C ASN A 84 -6.86 7.15 -1.56
N ILE A 85 -6.25 6.01 -1.80
CA ILE A 85 -5.42 5.86 -2.98
C ILE A 85 -6.26 5.97 -4.24
N GLN A 86 -7.42 5.33 -4.28
CA GLN A 86 -8.28 5.36 -5.45
C GLN A 86 -8.85 6.74 -5.71
N ASN A 87 -8.99 7.55 -4.68
CA ASN A 87 -9.48 8.91 -4.88
C ASN A 87 -8.55 9.74 -5.75
N ASN A 88 -7.28 9.35 -5.85
CA ASN A 88 -6.36 10.04 -6.74
C ASN A 88 -6.62 9.75 -8.20
N PHE A 89 -7.48 8.78 -8.49
CA PHE A 89 -7.77 8.42 -9.88
C PHE A 89 -8.98 9.16 -10.45
N LYS A 90 -9.71 9.89 -9.62
CA LYS A 90 -10.98 10.47 -10.05
C LYS A 90 -10.85 11.42 -11.21
N ASP A 91 -9.75 12.16 -11.25
CA ASP A 91 -9.57 13.17 -12.28
C ASP A 91 -8.70 12.71 -13.43
N LEU A 92 -8.32 11.43 -13.45
CA LEU A 92 -7.46 10.92 -14.50
C LEU A 92 -8.31 10.39 -15.65
N THR A 93 -7.85 10.67 -16.87
CA THR A 93 -8.45 10.04 -18.04
C THR A 93 -8.04 8.57 -18.08
N PRO A 94 -8.78 7.73 -18.82
CA PRO A 94 -8.36 6.34 -18.95
C PRO A 94 -6.96 6.19 -19.51
N GLU A 95 -6.54 7.08 -20.42
CA GLU A 95 -5.19 7.04 -20.94
C GLU A 95 -4.17 7.33 -19.87
N GLN A 96 -4.44 8.32 -19.02
CA GLN A 96 -3.52 8.64 -17.93
C GLN A 96 -3.46 7.51 -16.91
N LEU A 97 -4.60 6.91 -16.63
CA LEU A 97 -4.66 5.82 -15.65
C LEU A 97 -3.81 4.63 -16.07
N HIS A 98 -3.76 4.37 -17.39
CA HIS A 98 -3.02 3.22 -17.89
C HIS A 98 -1.64 3.59 -18.42
N ASP A 99 -1.19 4.80 -18.17
CA ASP A 99 0.13 5.27 -18.57
C ASP A 99 1.06 5.14 -17.38
N ALA A 100 1.87 4.07 -17.38
CA ALA A 100 2.75 3.80 -16.25
C ALA A 100 3.78 4.89 -16.06
N GLU A 101 4.27 5.48 -17.14
CA GLU A 101 5.23 6.57 -17.04
C GLU A 101 4.61 7.79 -16.37
N TYR A 102 3.39 8.13 -16.76
CA TYR A 102 2.68 9.23 -16.14
C TYR A 102 2.47 8.94 -14.64
N ALA A 103 2.11 7.71 -14.32
CA ALA A 103 1.89 7.33 -12.92
C ALA A 103 3.16 7.47 -12.11
N LYS A 104 4.29 7.02 -12.66
CA LYS A 104 5.55 7.12 -11.94
C LYS A 104 5.92 8.56 -11.63
N ARG A 105 5.55 9.48 -12.52
CA ARG A 105 5.91 10.87 -12.35
C ARG A 105 4.95 11.65 -11.48
N THR A 106 3.68 11.27 -11.47
CA THR A 106 2.66 12.09 -10.84
C THR A 106 1.98 11.47 -9.64
N LEU A 107 1.96 10.14 -9.53
CA LEU A 107 1.24 9.49 -8.44
C LEU A 107 2.24 9.01 -7.39
N PRO A 108 2.09 9.49 -6.14
CA PRO A 108 3.09 9.17 -5.11
C PRO A 108 3.21 7.69 -4.79
N PHE A 109 2.12 6.95 -4.94
CA PHE A 109 2.11 5.54 -4.57
C PHE A 109 2.50 4.62 -5.72
N ALA A 110 2.91 5.15 -6.86
CA ALA A 110 3.32 4.33 -8.00
C ALA A 110 4.79 3.98 -7.86
N GLY A 111 5.06 2.94 -7.08
CA GLY A 111 6.42 2.52 -6.84
C GLY A 111 6.59 1.03 -7.03
N GLU A 112 7.83 0.60 -7.10
CA GLU A 112 8.16 -0.81 -7.30
C GLU A 112 8.19 -1.61 -6.01
N ILE A 113 8.27 -0.93 -4.86
CA ILE A 113 8.27 -1.60 -3.57
C ILE A 113 7.07 -1.11 -2.78
N SER A 114 6.31 -2.04 -2.22
CA SER A 114 5.18 -1.68 -1.36
C SER A 114 5.23 -2.54 -0.11
N VAL A 115 5.07 -1.90 1.04
CA VAL A 115 5.15 -2.54 2.34
C VAL A 115 3.93 -2.17 3.14
N SER A 116 3.41 -3.10 3.90
CA SER A 116 2.26 -2.83 4.73
C SER A 116 2.45 -3.42 6.12
N TYR A 117 1.68 -2.88 7.07
CA TYR A 117 1.54 -3.51 8.37
C TYR A 117 0.11 -3.35 8.84
N THR A 118 -0.31 -4.29 9.70
CA THR A 118 -1.56 -4.19 10.43
C THR A 118 -1.24 -4.49 11.88
N HIS A 119 -1.96 -3.88 12.81
CA HIS A 119 -1.62 -4.11 14.20
C HIS A 119 -2.86 -4.02 15.08
N LEU A 120 -2.73 -4.62 16.25
CA LEU A 120 -3.77 -4.62 17.25
C LEU A 120 -3.71 -3.33 18.05
N ARG A 121 -4.75 -3.14 18.84
CA ARG A 121 -4.87 -2.01 19.72
C ARG A 121 -3.68 -1.87 20.65
N ALA A 122 -3.19 -0.66 20.80
CA ALA A 122 -1.98 -0.44 21.57
C ALA A 122 -2.13 -0.79 23.03
N HIS A 123 -3.32 -0.65 23.60
CA HIS A 123 -3.45 -0.91 25.02
C HIS A 123 -3.20 -2.36 25.36
N GLU A 124 -3.23 -3.21 24.38
CA GLU A 124 -2.95 -4.61 24.66
C GLU A 124 -1.50 -4.87 24.83
N THR A 125 -0.71 -3.96 24.41
CA THR A 125 0.71 -4.09 24.61
C THR A 125 1.13 -3.43 25.86
N GLY A 126 0.32 -2.64 26.39
CA GLY A 126 0.62 -2.15 27.57
C GLY A 126 1.60 -1.19 27.79
N ARG A 127 1.53 -1.33 27.59
CA ARG A 127 2.13 -0.98 27.97
C ARG A 127 2.96 -0.48 27.68
N ASN A 128 3.00 -0.12 27.33
CA ASN A 128 3.73 0.33 26.95
C ASN A 128 4.22 0.93 26.95
N LEU A 129 4.13 1.09 27.12
CA LEU A 129 4.47 1.66 27.14
C LEU A 129 4.94 1.84 27.31
#